data_1a8f462cc28f330abdf6f394247dd2ce
#
_entry.id   1a8f462cc28f330abdf6f394247dd2ce
#
_cell.length_a   1.000
_cell.length_b   1.000
_cell.length_c   1.000
_cell.angle_alpha   90.00
_cell.angle_beta   90.00
_cell.angle_gamma   90.00
#
_symmetry.space_group_name_H-M   'P 1'
#
loop_
_entity.id
_entity.type
_entity.pdbx_description
1 polymer ?
#
loop_
_entity_poly.entity_id
_entity_poly.type
_entity_poly.pdbx_seq_one_letter_code
_entity_poly.pdbx_strand_id
1 'polypeptide(L)'
;MTHLGPGRPRVDQRSRRGRTPRAEILDAAAELFTANGYGSTSTRGIADAVGIRQASLYHHFAAKDDILDALLAETITGALELAERLRAEPEPAAVRLYALARADVRQLCAAKWNLGALYLLPELRSDRFADFRSRRARLRRHYEELAAAAIETAPTGVPGAHVLPFRMVETVINIRSDEGAAPDYAETTIPDAALRLLGVTDDPAVLRAAAERLLRRLDAGE
;
A
#
# COMPACT_ATOMS: atom_id res chain seq x y z
N MET A 1 -2.51 -0.14 -54.37
CA MET A 1 -2.87 -1.04 -53.26
C MET A 1 -1.60 -1.35 -52.49
N THR A 2 -1.35 -0.60 -51.43
CA THR A 2 -0.15 -0.75 -50.57
C THR A 2 -0.49 -1.67 -49.41
N HIS A 3 0.03 -2.90 -49.48
CA HIS A 3 -0.03 -3.85 -48.36
C HIS A 3 0.77 -3.30 -47.15
N LEU A 4 0.06 -2.93 -46.10
CA LEU A 4 0.68 -2.79 -44.78
C LEU A 4 1.05 -4.18 -44.26
N GLY A 5 2.35 -4.47 -44.23
CA GLY A 5 2.88 -5.71 -43.67
C GLY A 5 2.60 -5.85 -42.17
N PRO A 6 2.54 -7.07 -41.62
CA PRO A 6 2.33 -7.32 -40.22
C PRO A 6 3.44 -6.68 -39.39
N GLY A 7 3.08 -5.99 -38.33
CA GLY A 7 4.02 -5.34 -37.40
C GLY A 7 5.07 -6.32 -36.87
N ARG A 8 6.31 -5.82 -36.74
CA ARG A 8 7.48 -6.57 -36.26
C ARG A 8 7.14 -7.35 -34.99
N PRO A 9 7.43 -8.67 -34.91
CA PRO A 9 7.19 -9.49 -33.73
C PRO A 9 7.86 -8.86 -32.50
N ARG A 10 7.21 -8.96 -31.32
CA ARG A 10 7.83 -8.67 -30.04
C ARG A 10 9.15 -9.44 -29.94
N VAL A 11 10.26 -8.74 -29.73
CA VAL A 11 11.52 -9.36 -29.32
C VAL A 11 11.25 -10.07 -27.99
N ASP A 12 11.70 -11.32 -27.85
CA ASP A 12 11.56 -12.21 -26.68
C ASP A 12 11.97 -11.48 -25.38
N GLN A 13 11.06 -10.73 -24.81
CA GLN A 13 11.17 -10.21 -23.45
C GLN A 13 10.25 -11.03 -22.57
N ARG A 14 10.78 -11.54 -21.46
CA ARG A 14 10.02 -12.24 -20.41
C ARG A 14 8.71 -11.50 -20.18
N SER A 15 7.58 -12.17 -20.44
CA SER A 15 6.24 -11.63 -20.21
C SER A 15 6.17 -11.01 -18.81
N ARG A 16 6.01 -9.68 -18.73
CA ARG A 16 5.81 -8.99 -17.45
C ARG A 16 4.50 -9.50 -16.81
N ARG A 17 4.44 -9.53 -15.49
CA ARG A 17 3.24 -9.95 -14.75
C ARG A 17 2.11 -8.94 -14.99
N GLY A 18 1.27 -9.21 -15.99
CA GLY A 18 0.07 -8.43 -16.26
C GLY A 18 -0.76 -9.12 -17.35
N ARG A 19 -2.04 -9.32 -17.08
CA ARG A 19 -2.99 -9.83 -18.11
C ARG A 19 -3.40 -8.76 -19.11
N THR A 20 -3.08 -7.48 -18.85
CA THR A 20 -3.47 -6.35 -19.68
C THR A 20 -2.27 -5.42 -19.91
N PRO A 21 -2.21 -4.73 -21.07
CA PRO A 21 -1.16 -3.74 -21.35
C PRO A 21 -1.05 -2.67 -20.24
N ARG A 22 -2.16 -2.26 -19.66
CA ARG A 22 -2.17 -1.29 -18.56
C ARG A 22 -1.44 -1.82 -17.32
N ALA A 23 -1.67 -3.08 -16.95
CA ALA A 23 -0.99 -3.70 -15.81
C ALA A 23 0.52 -3.91 -16.07
N GLU A 24 0.91 -4.23 -17.32
CA GLU A 24 2.32 -4.34 -17.70
C GLU A 24 3.04 -2.98 -17.62
N ILE A 25 2.37 -1.89 -18.01
CA ILE A 25 2.90 -0.51 -17.88
C ILE A 25 3.07 -0.15 -16.41
N LEU A 26 2.09 -0.46 -15.55
CA LEU A 26 2.18 -0.20 -14.11
C LEU A 26 3.32 -1.00 -13.45
N ASP A 27 3.47 -2.31 -13.76
CA ASP A 27 4.57 -3.11 -13.21
C ASP A 27 5.95 -2.59 -13.65
N ALA A 28 6.10 -2.18 -14.93
CA ALA A 28 7.34 -1.59 -15.43
C ALA A 28 7.64 -0.23 -14.78
N ALA A 29 6.63 0.60 -14.64
CA ALA A 29 6.78 1.91 -14.00
C ALA A 29 7.12 1.78 -12.51
N ALA A 30 6.46 0.85 -11.80
CA ALA A 30 6.75 0.55 -10.40
C ALA A 30 8.21 0.14 -10.20
N GLU A 31 8.72 -0.76 -11.05
CA GLU A 31 10.13 -1.15 -11.06
C GLU A 31 11.07 0.05 -11.26
N LEU A 32 10.82 0.83 -12.33
CA LEU A 32 11.69 1.93 -12.70
C LEU A 32 11.63 3.09 -11.70
N PHE A 33 10.45 3.41 -11.16
CA PHE A 33 10.30 4.47 -10.15
C PHE A 33 10.99 4.11 -8.83
N THR A 34 10.93 2.84 -8.42
CA THR A 34 11.57 2.40 -7.17
C THR A 34 13.07 2.18 -7.33
N ALA A 35 13.56 1.75 -8.50
CA ALA A 35 14.98 1.49 -8.73
C ALA A 35 15.77 2.74 -9.14
N ASN A 36 15.21 3.58 -10.02
CA ASN A 36 15.92 4.72 -10.63
C ASN A 36 15.44 6.08 -10.11
N GLY A 37 14.33 6.08 -9.35
CA GLY A 37 13.64 7.29 -8.93
C GLY A 37 12.65 7.81 -9.98
N TYR A 38 11.61 8.49 -9.49
CA TYR A 38 10.54 9.04 -10.33
C TYR A 38 11.07 10.08 -11.34
N GLY A 39 11.89 11.04 -10.87
CA GLY A 39 12.42 12.13 -11.72
C GLY A 39 13.22 11.62 -12.91
N SER A 40 14.06 10.61 -12.71
CA SER A 40 14.95 10.03 -13.71
C SER A 40 14.26 9.08 -14.69
N THR A 41 13.02 8.64 -14.40
CA THR A 41 12.27 7.72 -15.26
C THR A 41 11.43 8.48 -16.27
N SER A 42 11.56 8.15 -17.56
CA SER A 42 10.75 8.72 -18.65
C SER A 42 9.65 7.77 -19.12
N THR A 43 8.56 8.30 -19.69
CA THR A 43 7.51 7.49 -20.33
C THR A 43 8.04 6.65 -21.48
N ARG A 44 9.07 7.12 -22.18
CA ARG A 44 9.78 6.35 -23.21
C ARG A 44 10.50 5.14 -22.59
N GLY A 45 11.22 5.34 -21.48
CA GLY A 45 11.89 4.25 -20.77
C GLY A 45 10.90 3.19 -20.27
N ILE A 46 9.73 3.61 -19.77
CA ILE A 46 8.65 2.68 -19.38
C ILE A 46 8.13 1.91 -20.60
N ALA A 47 7.86 2.58 -21.72
CA ALA A 47 7.39 1.94 -22.96
C ALA A 47 8.40 0.93 -23.49
N ASP A 48 9.68 1.28 -23.52
CA ASP A 48 10.78 0.41 -23.93
C ASP A 48 10.87 -0.82 -23.01
N ALA A 49 10.71 -0.65 -21.69
CA ALA A 49 10.72 -1.73 -20.72
C ALA A 49 9.55 -2.72 -20.86
N VAL A 50 8.41 -2.29 -21.39
CA VAL A 50 7.24 -3.15 -21.71
C VAL A 50 7.36 -3.73 -23.12
N GLY A 51 8.20 -3.15 -24.00
CA GLY A 51 8.31 -3.53 -25.39
C GLY A 51 7.18 -3.01 -26.28
N ILE A 52 6.63 -1.84 -25.93
CA ILE A 52 5.59 -1.14 -26.71
C ILE A 52 6.09 0.19 -27.26
N ARG A 53 5.38 0.77 -28.22
CA ARG A 53 5.66 2.13 -28.68
C ARG A 53 5.18 3.14 -27.62
N GLN A 54 5.89 4.25 -27.44
CA GLN A 54 5.49 5.32 -26.54
C GLN A 54 4.08 5.85 -26.83
N ALA A 55 3.69 5.94 -28.11
CA ALA A 55 2.31 6.29 -28.49
C ALA A 55 1.27 5.32 -27.93
N SER A 56 1.59 4.01 -27.84
CA SER A 56 0.69 3.03 -27.23
C SER A 56 0.57 3.22 -25.72
N LEU A 57 1.63 3.65 -25.04
CA LEU A 57 1.56 3.99 -23.61
C LEU A 57 0.60 5.15 -23.38
N TYR A 58 0.63 6.19 -24.23
CA TYR A 58 -0.25 7.35 -24.11
C TYR A 58 -1.73 7.06 -24.35
N HIS A 59 -2.09 5.93 -24.98
CA HIS A 59 -3.48 5.45 -25.01
C HIS A 59 -3.99 4.96 -23.65
N HIS A 60 -3.09 4.57 -22.73
CA HIS A 60 -3.43 4.07 -21.41
C HIS A 60 -3.26 5.12 -20.31
N PHE A 61 -2.27 6.02 -20.45
CA PHE A 61 -1.94 7.05 -19.47
C PHE A 61 -1.52 8.32 -20.19
N ALA A 62 -2.24 9.42 -19.97
CA ALA A 62 -1.98 10.67 -20.67
C ALA A 62 -0.64 11.33 -20.24
N ALA A 63 -0.19 11.08 -19.01
CA ALA A 63 1.05 11.60 -18.47
C ALA A 63 1.75 10.59 -17.55
N LYS A 64 3.03 10.84 -17.22
CA LYS A 64 3.79 10.07 -16.23
C LYS A 64 3.14 10.15 -14.84
N ASP A 65 2.57 11.30 -14.51
CA ASP A 65 1.88 11.51 -13.25
C ASP A 65 0.62 10.64 -13.11
N ASP A 66 -0.06 10.32 -14.21
CA ASP A 66 -1.23 9.41 -14.18
C ASP A 66 -0.81 7.97 -13.83
N ILE A 67 0.38 7.56 -14.25
CA ILE A 67 0.95 6.27 -13.89
C ILE A 67 1.30 6.26 -12.39
N LEU A 68 1.95 7.31 -11.90
CA LEU A 68 2.29 7.45 -10.49
C LEU A 68 1.03 7.45 -9.62
N ASP A 69 0.02 8.22 -9.99
CA ASP A 69 -1.25 8.31 -9.26
C ASP A 69 -1.95 6.95 -9.17
N ALA A 70 -2.00 6.20 -10.28
CA ALA A 70 -2.55 4.86 -10.30
C ALA A 70 -1.79 3.89 -9.37
N LEU A 71 -0.46 3.92 -9.39
CA LEU A 71 0.37 3.10 -8.51
C LEU A 71 0.17 3.44 -7.04
N LEU A 72 0.11 4.72 -6.70
CA LEU A 72 -0.12 5.19 -5.33
C LEU A 72 -1.53 4.82 -4.83
N ALA A 73 -2.54 4.92 -5.70
CA ALA A 73 -3.90 4.53 -5.36
C ALA A 73 -3.99 3.05 -4.96
N GLU A 74 -3.29 2.16 -5.67
CA GLU A 74 -3.26 0.72 -5.36
C GLU A 74 -2.71 0.42 -3.96
N THR A 75 -1.77 1.24 -3.47
CA THR A 75 -1.16 1.02 -2.14
C THR A 75 -2.09 1.29 -0.97
N ILE A 76 -3.14 2.10 -1.17
CA ILE A 76 -3.99 2.59 -0.07
C ILE A 76 -5.39 1.98 -0.14
N THR A 77 -5.86 1.61 -1.33
CA THR A 77 -7.28 1.23 -1.55
C THR A 77 -7.71 0.13 -0.60
N GLY A 78 -7.00 -0.99 -0.55
CA GLY A 78 -7.38 -2.15 0.28
C GLY A 78 -7.39 -1.83 1.78
N ALA A 79 -6.37 -1.14 2.28
CA ALA A 79 -6.30 -0.76 3.69
C ALA A 79 -7.41 0.23 4.08
N LEU A 80 -7.73 1.20 3.20
CA LEU A 80 -8.80 2.17 3.45
C LEU A 80 -10.17 1.51 3.44
N GLU A 81 -10.47 0.65 2.48
CA GLU A 81 -11.72 -0.11 2.42
C GLU A 81 -11.91 -1.00 3.65
N LEU A 82 -10.84 -1.68 4.07
CA LEU A 82 -10.88 -2.47 5.31
C LEU A 82 -11.11 -1.58 6.53
N ALA A 83 -10.44 -0.44 6.65
CA ALA A 83 -10.61 0.48 7.75
C ALA A 83 -12.07 0.97 7.86
N GLU A 84 -12.72 1.26 6.72
CA GLU A 84 -14.11 1.67 6.67
C GLU A 84 -15.07 0.56 7.12
N ARG A 85 -14.83 -0.68 6.70
CA ARG A 85 -15.61 -1.86 7.14
C ARG A 85 -15.46 -2.09 8.64
N LEU A 86 -14.23 -2.02 9.17
CA LEU A 86 -13.94 -2.22 10.59
C LEU A 86 -14.63 -1.21 11.53
N ARG A 87 -15.06 -0.04 11.03
CA ARG A 87 -15.81 0.94 11.85
C ARG A 87 -17.16 0.40 12.31
N ALA A 88 -17.82 -0.42 11.50
CA ALA A 88 -19.15 -0.98 11.79
C ALA A 88 -19.08 -2.25 12.64
N GLU A 89 -17.89 -2.82 12.84
CA GLU A 89 -17.72 -4.09 13.53
C GLU A 89 -17.86 -3.93 15.07
N PRO A 90 -18.50 -4.90 15.74
CA PRO A 90 -18.75 -4.83 17.17
C PRO A 90 -17.54 -5.16 18.07
N GLU A 91 -16.46 -5.69 17.47
CA GLU A 91 -15.26 -6.07 18.23
C GLU A 91 -14.62 -4.90 18.96
N PRO A 92 -13.90 -5.15 20.08
CA PRO A 92 -13.13 -4.12 20.77
C PRO A 92 -12.19 -3.36 19.84
N ALA A 93 -11.98 -2.07 20.12
CA ALA A 93 -11.12 -1.21 19.31
C ALA A 93 -9.70 -1.78 19.14
N ALA A 94 -9.14 -2.41 20.19
CA ALA A 94 -7.85 -3.08 20.13
C ALA A 94 -7.80 -4.21 19.08
N VAL A 95 -8.87 -5.03 18.99
CA VAL A 95 -8.96 -6.12 18.01
C VAL A 95 -9.07 -5.57 16.58
N ARG A 96 -9.91 -4.54 16.39
CA ARG A 96 -10.10 -3.90 15.08
C ARG A 96 -8.83 -3.19 14.60
N LEU A 97 -8.12 -2.50 15.52
CA LEU A 97 -6.84 -1.87 15.22
C LEU A 97 -5.78 -2.91 14.86
N TYR A 98 -5.73 -4.03 15.60
CA TYR A 98 -4.82 -5.13 15.30
C TYR A 98 -5.09 -5.70 13.89
N ALA A 99 -6.36 -5.95 13.58
CA ALA A 99 -6.78 -6.48 12.29
C ALA A 99 -6.36 -5.53 11.14
N LEU A 100 -6.60 -4.22 11.28
CA LEU A 100 -6.19 -3.21 10.30
C LEU A 100 -4.68 -3.17 10.14
N ALA A 101 -3.93 -3.06 11.23
CA ALA A 101 -2.47 -2.96 11.21
C ALA A 101 -1.83 -4.21 10.57
N ARG A 102 -2.33 -5.41 10.94
CA ARG A 102 -1.82 -6.66 10.38
C ARG A 102 -2.09 -6.79 8.88
N ALA A 103 -3.30 -6.46 8.44
CA ALA A 103 -3.65 -6.53 7.02
C ALA A 103 -2.83 -5.54 6.18
N ASP A 104 -2.62 -4.32 6.68
CA ASP A 104 -1.85 -3.28 6.02
C ASP A 104 -0.36 -3.65 5.96
N VAL A 105 0.24 -4.12 7.08
CA VAL A 105 1.62 -4.67 7.10
C VAL A 105 1.76 -5.82 6.10
N ARG A 106 0.81 -6.77 6.07
CA ARG A 106 0.84 -7.89 5.13
C ARG A 106 0.82 -7.41 3.69
N GLN A 107 -0.03 -6.44 3.35
CA GLN A 107 -0.08 -5.84 2.02
C GLN A 107 1.26 -5.19 1.64
N LEU A 108 1.86 -4.42 2.56
CA LEU A 108 3.17 -3.79 2.34
C LEU A 108 4.29 -4.82 2.17
N CYS A 109 4.27 -5.91 2.94
CA CYS A 109 5.26 -6.99 2.85
C CYS A 109 5.12 -7.80 1.54
N ALA A 110 3.89 -8.11 1.13
CA ALA A 110 3.62 -8.94 -0.05
C ALA A 110 3.81 -8.18 -1.38
N ALA A 111 3.81 -6.86 -1.37
CA ALA A 111 3.96 -6.06 -2.57
C ALA A 111 5.32 -6.31 -3.25
N LYS A 112 5.31 -6.60 -4.57
CA LYS A 112 6.53 -6.84 -5.35
C LYS A 112 7.49 -5.65 -5.28
N TRP A 113 6.96 -4.44 -5.43
CA TRP A 113 7.72 -3.18 -5.42
C TRP A 113 7.43 -2.39 -4.16
N ASN A 114 8.44 -1.74 -3.58
CA ASN A 114 8.29 -0.89 -2.40
C ASN A 114 7.73 0.49 -2.76
N LEU A 115 6.49 0.53 -3.26
CA LEU A 115 5.84 1.77 -3.72
C LEU A 115 5.66 2.80 -2.60
N GLY A 116 5.62 2.38 -1.34
CA GLY A 116 5.57 3.28 -0.20
C GLY A 116 6.77 4.23 -0.11
N ALA A 117 7.94 3.84 -0.65
CA ALA A 117 9.11 4.71 -0.74
C ALA A 117 8.83 5.99 -1.57
N LEU A 118 7.83 5.95 -2.46
CA LEU A 118 7.43 7.10 -3.27
C LEU A 118 6.57 8.12 -2.49
N TYR A 119 6.11 7.81 -1.26
CA TYR A 119 5.27 8.73 -0.48
C TYR A 119 5.96 10.04 -0.08
N LEU A 120 7.28 10.06 -0.12
CA LEU A 120 8.08 11.25 0.22
C LEU A 120 8.46 12.12 -0.99
N LEU A 121 8.02 11.75 -2.20
CA LEU A 121 8.29 12.53 -3.41
C LEU A 121 7.73 13.95 -3.28
N PRO A 122 8.55 15.00 -3.59
CA PRO A 122 8.10 16.39 -3.58
C PRO A 122 6.91 16.65 -4.52
N GLU A 123 6.84 15.93 -5.63
CA GLU A 123 5.77 16.00 -6.64
C GLU A 123 4.39 15.75 -6.03
N LEU A 124 4.30 14.91 -4.99
CA LEU A 124 3.04 14.60 -4.31
C LEU A 124 2.42 15.78 -3.55
N ARG A 125 3.15 16.90 -3.43
CA ARG A 125 2.61 18.13 -2.83
C ARG A 125 1.72 18.92 -3.79
N SER A 126 1.82 18.68 -5.09
CA SER A 126 1.00 19.36 -6.09
C SER A 126 -0.49 18.99 -6.00
N ASP A 127 -1.36 19.86 -6.53
CA ASP A 127 -2.81 19.62 -6.55
C ASP A 127 -3.19 18.38 -7.35
N ARG A 128 -2.36 17.98 -8.30
CA ARG A 128 -2.55 16.76 -9.09
C ARG A 128 -2.74 15.51 -8.21
N PHE A 129 -2.06 15.44 -7.07
CA PHE A 129 -2.11 14.32 -6.14
C PHE A 129 -2.96 14.60 -4.88
N ALA A 130 -3.88 15.57 -4.95
CA ALA A 130 -4.74 15.94 -3.82
C ALA A 130 -5.62 14.78 -3.36
N ASP A 131 -6.17 13.99 -4.30
CA ASP A 131 -7.00 12.82 -3.98
C ASP A 131 -6.20 11.75 -3.22
N PHE A 132 -5.03 11.39 -3.71
CA PHE A 132 -4.15 10.46 -3.02
C PHE A 132 -3.85 10.93 -1.57
N ARG A 133 -3.46 12.20 -1.40
CA ARG A 133 -3.19 12.76 -0.06
C ARG A 133 -4.42 12.71 0.84
N SER A 134 -5.60 13.01 0.30
CA SER A 134 -6.87 12.97 1.02
C SER A 134 -7.21 11.56 1.49
N ARG A 135 -7.10 10.57 0.60
CA ARG A 135 -7.35 9.16 0.91
C ARG A 135 -6.37 8.62 1.95
N ARG A 136 -5.07 8.92 1.82
CA ARG A 136 -4.07 8.54 2.81
C ARG A 136 -4.31 9.21 4.17
N ALA A 137 -4.71 10.49 4.19
CA ALA A 137 -5.07 11.18 5.41
C ALA A 137 -6.33 10.57 6.06
N ARG A 138 -7.28 10.07 5.26
CA ARG A 138 -8.47 9.37 5.75
C ARG A 138 -8.12 8.02 6.39
N LEU A 139 -7.24 7.23 5.76
CA LEU A 139 -6.73 6.00 6.36
C LEU A 139 -6.02 6.28 7.70
N ARG A 140 -5.15 7.29 7.75
CA ARG A 140 -4.49 7.71 8.99
C ARG A 140 -5.50 8.07 10.08
N ARG A 141 -6.55 8.82 9.78
CA ARG A 141 -7.61 9.15 10.75
C ARG A 141 -8.30 7.91 11.30
N HIS A 142 -8.57 6.89 10.48
CA HIS A 142 -9.14 5.63 10.97
C HIS A 142 -8.22 4.92 11.98
N TYR A 143 -6.91 4.92 11.73
CA TYR A 143 -5.93 4.42 12.69
C TYR A 143 -5.95 5.22 13.99
N GLU A 144 -5.96 6.55 13.91
CA GLU A 144 -5.97 7.45 15.05
C GLU A 144 -7.24 7.29 15.90
N GLU A 145 -8.42 7.15 15.27
CA GLU A 145 -9.71 6.90 15.92
C GLU A 145 -9.73 5.55 16.66
N LEU A 146 -9.30 4.48 16.01
CA LEU A 146 -9.22 3.15 16.64
C LEU A 146 -8.20 3.12 17.77
N ALA A 147 -7.06 3.77 17.61
CA ALA A 147 -6.03 3.84 18.62
C ALA A 147 -6.48 4.67 19.83
N ALA A 148 -7.16 5.79 19.63
CA ALA A 148 -7.74 6.59 20.72
C ALA A 148 -8.76 5.78 21.53
N ALA A 149 -9.68 5.07 20.85
CA ALA A 149 -10.66 4.20 21.51
C ALA A 149 -10.00 3.02 22.26
N ALA A 150 -8.88 2.50 21.77
CA ALA A 150 -8.13 1.45 22.47
C ALA A 150 -7.45 1.99 23.75
N ILE A 151 -6.92 3.23 23.71
CA ILE A 151 -6.32 3.90 24.88
C ILE A 151 -7.37 4.14 25.98
N GLU A 152 -8.60 4.52 25.64
CA GLU A 152 -9.68 4.77 26.62
C GLU A 152 -9.96 3.56 27.52
N THR A 153 -9.75 2.35 27.02
CA THR A 153 -9.95 1.11 27.75
C THR A 153 -8.66 0.53 28.34
N ALA A 154 -7.51 1.14 28.06
CA ALA A 154 -6.20 0.64 28.47
C ALA A 154 -5.79 1.22 29.85
N PRO A 155 -5.26 0.40 30.77
CA PRO A 155 -4.92 0.84 32.14
C PRO A 155 -3.70 1.79 32.19
N THR A 156 -2.83 1.76 31.17
CA THR A 156 -1.56 2.48 31.14
C THR A 156 -1.34 3.24 29.82
N GLY A 157 -2.42 3.70 29.20
CA GLY A 157 -2.35 4.39 27.91
C GLY A 157 -1.49 5.67 27.99
N VAL A 158 -0.62 5.87 27.01
CA VAL A 158 0.23 7.06 26.90
C VAL A 158 -0.53 8.15 26.14
N PRO A 159 -0.76 9.34 26.74
CA PRO A 159 -1.41 10.45 26.04
C PRO A 159 -0.68 10.81 24.74
N GLY A 160 -1.42 10.97 23.66
CA GLY A 160 -0.86 11.31 22.34
C GLY A 160 -0.30 10.13 21.55
N ALA A 161 -0.21 8.93 22.11
CA ALA A 161 0.29 7.75 21.42
C ALA A 161 -0.61 7.28 20.24
N HIS A 162 -1.86 7.71 20.19
CA HIS A 162 -2.82 7.33 19.14
C HIS A 162 -2.35 7.63 17.71
N VAL A 163 -1.44 8.58 17.51
CA VAL A 163 -0.90 8.94 16.21
C VAL A 163 0.17 7.97 15.69
N LEU A 164 0.68 7.08 16.57
CA LEU A 164 1.85 6.25 16.28
C LEU A 164 1.56 4.96 15.53
N PRO A 165 0.45 4.21 15.74
CA PRO A 165 0.22 2.92 15.07
C PRO A 165 0.31 3.00 13.55
N PHE A 166 -0.26 4.03 12.92
CA PHE A 166 -0.13 4.24 11.48
C PHE A 166 1.35 4.40 11.05
N ARG A 167 2.15 5.15 11.82
CA ARG A 167 3.58 5.34 11.54
C ARG A 167 4.37 4.06 11.74
N MET A 168 4.00 3.25 12.73
CA MET A 168 4.64 1.96 12.96
C MET A 168 4.42 0.99 11.81
N VAL A 169 3.21 0.95 11.23
CA VAL A 169 2.94 0.17 10.01
C VAL A 169 3.82 0.64 8.85
N GLU A 170 3.96 1.93 8.66
CA GLU A 170 4.82 2.50 7.60
C GLU A 170 6.32 2.20 7.79
N THR A 171 6.78 1.74 8.98
CA THR A 171 8.20 1.32 9.15
C THR A 171 8.59 0.17 8.23
N VAL A 172 7.65 -0.67 7.79
CA VAL A 172 7.90 -1.71 6.78
C VAL A 172 8.49 -1.13 5.50
N ILE A 173 8.06 0.08 5.10
CA ILE A 173 8.56 0.77 3.91
C ILE A 173 10.06 1.05 4.06
N ASN A 174 10.47 1.56 5.24
CA ASN A 174 11.86 1.87 5.51
C ASN A 174 12.71 0.60 5.59
N ILE A 175 12.25 -0.42 6.33
CA ILE A 175 12.94 -1.71 6.43
C ILE A 175 13.17 -2.31 5.04
N ARG A 176 12.15 -2.31 4.18
CA ARG A 176 12.29 -2.79 2.80
C ARG A 176 13.25 -1.94 1.95
N SER A 177 13.36 -0.65 2.22
CA SER A 177 14.33 0.22 1.53
C SER A 177 15.75 -0.07 1.97
N ASP A 178 15.95 -0.37 3.25
CA ASP A 178 17.29 -0.58 3.83
C ASP A 178 17.79 -2.01 3.60
N GLU A 179 16.90 -3.01 3.74
CA GLU A 179 17.25 -4.44 3.72
C GLU A 179 16.91 -5.15 2.40
N GLY A 180 16.17 -4.47 1.51
CA GLY A 180 15.71 -5.03 0.22
C GLY A 180 14.55 -6.01 0.31
N ALA A 181 14.14 -6.41 1.51
CA ALA A 181 13.05 -7.35 1.77
C ALA A 181 12.25 -6.95 3.02
N ALA A 182 11.02 -7.43 3.11
CA ALA A 182 10.24 -7.32 4.34
C ALA A 182 10.63 -8.44 5.30
N PRO A 183 10.82 -8.15 6.60
CA PRO A 183 11.15 -9.19 7.57
C PRO A 183 9.93 -10.04 7.90
N ASP A 184 10.14 -11.35 8.09
CA ASP A 184 9.07 -12.33 8.37
C ASP A 184 8.29 -12.01 9.64
N TYR A 185 8.91 -11.35 10.62
CA TYR A 185 8.27 -10.98 11.88
C TYR A 185 7.31 -9.80 11.79
N ALA A 186 7.37 -8.99 10.73
CA ALA A 186 6.68 -7.69 10.65
C ALA A 186 5.16 -7.81 10.86
N GLU A 187 4.53 -8.83 10.26
CA GLU A 187 3.07 -9.03 10.34
C GLU A 187 2.53 -9.25 11.75
N THR A 188 3.38 -9.68 12.68
CA THR A 188 2.99 -9.91 14.06
C THR A 188 3.59 -8.89 15.01
N THR A 189 4.88 -8.60 14.88
CA THR A 189 5.60 -7.74 15.81
C THR A 189 5.14 -6.30 15.74
N ILE A 190 4.84 -5.77 14.55
CA ILE A 190 4.41 -4.37 14.41
C ILE A 190 3.04 -4.14 15.06
N PRO A 191 1.98 -4.94 14.77
CA PRO A 191 0.70 -4.81 15.46
C PRO A 191 0.80 -5.03 16.98
N ASP A 192 1.57 -6.04 17.42
CA ASP A 192 1.79 -6.31 18.84
C ASP A 192 2.42 -5.10 19.55
N ALA A 193 3.49 -4.54 18.96
CA ALA A 193 4.18 -3.36 19.50
C ALA A 193 3.28 -2.12 19.51
N ALA A 194 2.46 -1.92 18.47
CA ALA A 194 1.52 -0.82 18.42
C ALA A 194 0.51 -0.86 19.58
N LEU A 195 -0.09 -2.02 19.86
CA LEU A 195 -1.02 -2.16 20.97
C LEU A 195 -0.34 -2.04 22.34
N ARG A 196 0.87 -2.57 22.50
CA ARG A 196 1.66 -2.38 23.73
C ARG A 196 1.96 -0.91 24.00
N LEU A 197 2.32 -0.15 22.96
CA LEU A 197 2.55 1.29 23.07
C LEU A 197 1.29 2.06 23.52
N LEU A 198 0.11 1.59 23.11
CA LEU A 198 -1.17 2.16 23.53
C LEU A 198 -1.57 1.75 24.97
N GLY A 199 -0.79 0.90 25.63
CA GLY A 199 -1.09 0.42 27.00
C GLY A 199 -2.07 -0.76 27.06
N VAL A 200 -2.36 -1.40 25.94
CA VAL A 200 -3.20 -2.61 25.89
C VAL A 200 -2.43 -3.78 26.51
N THR A 201 -3.00 -4.40 27.54
CA THR A 201 -2.36 -5.46 28.33
C THR A 201 -2.87 -6.87 28.01
N ASP A 202 -3.85 -6.99 27.13
CA ASP A 202 -4.37 -8.28 26.67
C ASP A 202 -3.25 -9.16 26.11
N ASP A 203 -3.44 -10.49 26.22
CA ASP A 203 -2.52 -11.46 25.63
C ASP A 203 -2.45 -11.27 24.10
N PRO A 204 -1.27 -11.03 23.53
CA PRO A 204 -1.11 -10.87 22.08
C PRO A 204 -1.64 -12.07 21.28
N ALA A 205 -1.57 -13.29 21.80
CA ALA A 205 -2.09 -14.47 21.12
C ALA A 205 -3.63 -14.43 21.02
N VAL A 206 -4.30 -13.96 22.06
CA VAL A 206 -5.77 -13.79 22.08
C VAL A 206 -6.20 -12.70 21.09
N LEU A 207 -5.54 -11.55 21.13
CA LEU A 207 -5.81 -10.45 20.21
C LEU A 207 -5.59 -10.86 18.75
N ARG A 208 -4.49 -11.55 18.47
CA ARG A 208 -4.15 -12.06 17.14
C ARG A 208 -5.22 -13.03 16.62
N ALA A 209 -5.63 -14.00 17.47
CA ALA A 209 -6.66 -14.98 17.09
C ALA A 209 -8.02 -14.31 16.85
N ALA A 210 -8.38 -13.29 17.64
CA ALA A 210 -9.62 -12.51 17.47
C ALA A 210 -9.58 -11.71 16.16
N ALA A 211 -8.48 -11.01 15.87
CA ALA A 211 -8.29 -10.26 14.64
C ALA A 211 -8.32 -11.16 13.39
N GLU A 212 -7.73 -12.34 13.46
CA GLU A 212 -7.78 -13.31 12.35
C GLU A 212 -9.20 -13.82 12.08
N ARG A 213 -9.99 -14.08 13.14
CA ARG A 213 -11.40 -14.45 12.96
C ARG A 213 -12.19 -13.32 12.31
N LEU A 214 -12.00 -12.09 12.76
CA LEU A 214 -12.62 -10.90 12.20
C LEU A 214 -12.28 -10.74 10.71
N LEU A 215 -11.01 -10.80 10.33
CA LEU A 215 -10.57 -10.69 8.93
C LEU A 215 -11.19 -11.78 8.06
N ARG A 216 -11.17 -13.05 8.52
CA ARG A 216 -11.79 -14.15 7.76
C ARG A 216 -13.29 -13.95 7.55
N ARG A 217 -14.03 -13.47 8.55
CA ARG A 217 -15.47 -13.15 8.44
C ARG A 217 -15.70 -12.05 7.41
N LEU A 218 -14.91 -11.00 7.47
CA LEU A 218 -14.99 -9.91 6.50
C LEU A 218 -14.67 -10.36 5.06
N ASP A 219 -13.68 -11.25 4.87
CA ASP A 219 -13.31 -11.78 3.55
C ASP A 219 -14.40 -12.71 2.99
N ALA A 220 -15.13 -13.44 3.85
CA ALA A 220 -16.25 -14.29 3.45
C ALA A 220 -17.52 -13.50 3.06
N GLY A 221 -17.58 -12.21 3.34
CA GLY A 221 -18.74 -11.36 3.04
C GLY A 221 -19.91 -11.54 4.01
N GLU A 222 -19.65 -12.09 5.22
CA GLU A 222 -20.61 -12.30 6.29
C GLU A 222 -20.73 -11.08 7.21
#